data_6233c17e9a1f40e8bb161f102d35c9e1
#
_entry.id   6233c17e9a1f40e8bb161f102d35c9e1
#
_cell.length_a   1.000
_cell.length_b   1.000
_cell.length_c   1.000
_cell.angle_alpha   90.00
_cell.angle_beta   90.00
_cell.angle_gamma   90.00
#
_symmetry.space_group_name_H-M   'P 1'
#
loop_
_entity.id
_entity.type
_entity.pdbx_description
1 polymer ?
#
loop_
_entity_poly.entity_id
_entity_poly.type
_entity_poly.pdbx_seq_one_letter_code
_entity_poly.pdbx_strand_id
1 'polypeptide(L)'
;MSALERQVGGDHYKGLAIQPAVYNTLNKIGFLPGNVVKRISRYNKPGGKGLEDLEKIKHEVDLLIEIEEWIVSGEIENKEPYP
;
A
#
# COMPACT_ATOMS: atom_id res chain seq x y z
N MET A 1 -9.23 -11.18 -22.11
CA MET A 1 -8.19 -11.02 -21.04
C MET A 1 -8.81 -10.30 -19.86
N SER A 2 -8.65 -10.83 -18.66
CA SER A 2 -9.15 -10.17 -17.46
C SER A 2 -8.27 -8.99 -17.07
N ALA A 3 -8.80 -8.07 -16.27
CA ALA A 3 -8.03 -6.94 -15.76
C ALA A 3 -6.86 -7.40 -14.88
N LEU A 4 -6.96 -8.57 -14.25
CA LEU A 4 -5.90 -9.13 -13.45
C LEU A 4 -4.70 -9.59 -14.28
N GLU A 5 -4.94 -9.97 -15.52
CA GLU A 5 -3.88 -10.42 -16.43
C GLU A 5 -3.20 -9.26 -17.13
N ARG A 6 -3.88 -8.12 -17.23
CA ARG A 6 -3.39 -6.93 -17.89
C ARG A 6 -2.83 -5.94 -16.89
N GLN A 7 -1.53 -5.74 -16.92
CA GLN A 7 -0.85 -4.84 -16.02
C GLN A 7 -0.55 -3.52 -16.72
N VAL A 8 -1.16 -2.44 -16.26
CA VAL A 8 -0.90 -1.09 -16.79
C VAL A 8 0.21 -0.45 -15.96
N GLY A 9 1.22 0.08 -16.64
CA GLY A 9 2.32 0.78 -15.99
C GLY A 9 3.48 -0.11 -15.52
N GLY A 10 3.42 -1.42 -15.82
CA GLY A 10 4.49 -2.34 -15.48
C GLY A 10 3.96 -3.73 -15.20
N ASP A 11 4.85 -4.68 -15.04
CA ASP A 11 4.50 -6.08 -14.84
C ASP A 11 5.06 -6.68 -13.56
N HIS A 12 5.57 -5.84 -12.64
CA HIS A 12 6.19 -6.31 -11.40
C HIS A 12 5.20 -6.92 -10.41
N TYR A 13 3.90 -6.81 -10.64
CA TYR A 13 2.87 -7.45 -9.82
C TYR A 13 2.34 -8.76 -10.38
N LYS A 14 2.66 -9.09 -11.63
CA LYS A 14 2.13 -10.28 -12.29
C LYS A 14 2.55 -11.59 -11.62
N GLY A 15 3.72 -11.60 -11.00
CA GLY A 15 4.23 -12.79 -10.32
C GLY A 15 3.65 -13.02 -8.93
N LEU A 16 2.79 -12.13 -8.44
CA LEU A 16 2.18 -12.28 -7.13
C LEU A 16 0.93 -13.15 -7.22
N ALA A 17 0.67 -13.92 -6.17
CA ALA A 17 -0.52 -14.78 -6.10
C ALA A 17 -1.80 -13.95 -6.19
N ILE A 18 -1.81 -12.79 -5.54
CA ILE A 18 -2.91 -11.82 -5.61
C ILE A 18 -2.26 -10.45 -5.80
N GLN A 19 -2.75 -9.69 -6.77
CA GLN A 19 -2.24 -8.33 -6.95
C GLN A 19 -2.61 -7.45 -5.75
N PRO A 20 -1.69 -6.59 -5.28
CA PRO A 20 -1.95 -5.74 -4.12
C PRO A 20 -3.21 -4.90 -4.23
N ALA A 21 -3.53 -4.39 -5.42
CA ALA A 21 -4.74 -3.59 -5.62
C ALA A 21 -6.01 -4.39 -5.30
N VAL A 22 -6.06 -5.66 -5.69
CA VAL A 22 -7.20 -6.54 -5.41
C VAL A 22 -7.23 -6.87 -3.92
N TYR A 23 -6.11 -7.27 -3.35
CA TYR A 23 -5.99 -7.58 -1.94
C TYR A 23 -6.45 -6.39 -1.08
N ASN A 24 -5.94 -5.20 -1.38
CA ASN A 24 -6.27 -4.00 -0.62
C ASN A 24 -7.75 -3.66 -0.71
N THR A 25 -8.33 -3.79 -1.90
CA THR A 25 -9.75 -3.49 -2.11
C THR A 25 -10.65 -4.47 -1.36
N LEU A 26 -10.39 -5.76 -1.48
CA LEU A 26 -11.22 -6.79 -0.85
C LEU A 26 -11.13 -6.73 0.67
N ASN A 27 -10.00 -6.35 1.20
CA ASN A 27 -9.78 -6.26 2.65
C ASN A 27 -10.05 -4.85 3.21
N LYS A 28 -10.55 -3.93 2.37
CA LYS A 28 -10.88 -2.55 2.77
C LYS A 28 -9.70 -1.83 3.42
N ILE A 29 -8.51 -2.05 2.86
CA ILE A 29 -7.29 -1.40 3.33
C ILE A 29 -7.24 0.01 2.75
N GLY A 30 -6.98 0.99 3.60
CA GLY A 30 -6.93 2.39 3.22
C GLY A 30 -5.74 2.75 2.33
N PHE A 31 -5.67 4.01 1.92
CA PHE A 31 -4.69 4.48 0.95
C PHE A 31 -3.24 4.30 1.42
N LEU A 32 -2.90 4.81 2.60
CA LEU A 32 -1.51 4.72 3.09
C LEU A 32 -1.11 3.28 3.42
N PRO A 33 -1.88 2.51 4.20
CA PRO A 33 -1.55 1.10 4.41
C PRO A 33 -1.49 0.31 3.12
N GLY A 34 -2.36 0.61 2.16
CA GLY A 34 -2.36 -0.04 0.86
C GLY A 34 -1.08 0.22 0.08
N ASN A 35 -0.54 1.44 0.14
CA ASN A 35 0.75 1.76 -0.47
C ASN A 35 1.89 0.98 0.18
N VAL A 36 1.84 0.80 1.51
CA VAL A 36 2.84 -0.02 2.20
C VAL A 36 2.80 -1.47 1.70
N VAL A 37 1.61 -2.05 1.60
CA VAL A 37 1.43 -3.41 1.06
C VAL A 37 1.98 -3.51 -0.35
N LYS A 38 1.65 -2.55 -1.21
CA LYS A 38 2.10 -2.52 -2.59
C LYS A 38 3.63 -2.47 -2.69
N ARG A 39 4.25 -1.56 -1.94
CA ARG A 39 5.71 -1.37 -2.00
C ARG A 39 6.48 -2.53 -1.40
N ILE A 40 6.02 -3.05 -0.25
CA ILE A 40 6.71 -4.17 0.40
C ILE A 40 6.61 -5.45 -0.43
N SER A 41 5.54 -5.57 -1.22
CA SER A 41 5.34 -6.73 -2.09
C SER A 41 6.26 -6.72 -3.31
N ARG A 42 6.79 -5.55 -3.70
CA ARG A 42 7.56 -5.43 -4.96
C ARG A 42 9.03 -5.06 -4.77
N TYR A 43 9.42 -4.50 -3.61
CA TYR A 43 10.71 -3.81 -3.49
C TYR A 43 11.91 -4.65 -3.91
N ASN A 44 11.87 -5.96 -3.67
CA ASN A 44 12.98 -6.87 -3.99
C ASN A 44 12.71 -7.76 -5.20
N LYS A 45 11.76 -7.38 -6.06
CA LYS A 45 11.41 -8.11 -7.26
C LYS A 45 11.82 -7.33 -8.50
N PRO A 46 11.90 -7.98 -9.68
CA PRO A 46 12.14 -7.27 -10.92
C PRO A 46 11.08 -6.16 -11.11
N GLY A 47 11.53 -4.96 -11.43
CA GLY A 47 10.65 -3.80 -11.55
C GLY A 47 10.37 -3.07 -10.24
N GLY A 48 10.76 -3.63 -9.11
CA GLY A 48 10.70 -2.95 -7.82
C GLY A 48 11.81 -1.91 -7.68
N LYS A 49 11.65 -1.00 -6.74
CA LYS A 49 12.56 0.14 -6.58
C LYS A 49 13.52 0.00 -5.40
N GLY A 50 13.57 -1.19 -4.79
CA GLY A 50 14.55 -1.49 -3.76
C GLY A 50 14.50 -0.53 -2.58
N LEU A 51 15.62 0.10 -2.29
CA LEU A 51 15.75 1.00 -1.14
C LEU A 51 14.75 2.16 -1.21
N GLU A 52 14.48 2.70 -2.39
CA GLU A 52 13.51 3.78 -2.55
C GLU A 52 12.11 3.35 -2.04
N ASP A 53 11.67 2.14 -2.39
CA ASP A 53 10.41 1.60 -1.87
C ASP A 53 10.42 1.51 -0.34
N LEU A 54 11.51 1.03 0.23
CA LEU A 54 11.63 0.89 1.69
C LEU A 54 11.62 2.25 2.39
N GLU A 55 12.29 3.24 1.83
CA GLU A 55 12.29 4.59 2.39
C GLU A 55 10.90 5.22 2.34
N LYS A 56 10.17 5.00 1.24
CA LYS A 56 8.79 5.47 1.12
C LYS A 56 7.85 4.78 2.10
N ILE A 57 8.03 3.47 2.31
CA ILE A 57 7.29 2.71 3.32
C ILE A 57 7.51 3.32 4.70
N LYS A 58 8.76 3.59 5.05
CA LYS A 58 9.10 4.19 6.33
C LYS A 58 8.38 5.53 6.52
N HIS A 59 8.40 6.38 5.49
CA HIS A 59 7.72 7.66 5.53
C HIS A 59 6.20 7.49 5.68
N GLU A 60 5.61 6.56 4.95
CA GLU A 60 4.16 6.31 5.02
C GLU A 60 3.75 5.76 6.38
N VAL A 61 4.59 4.91 6.99
CA VAL A 61 4.34 4.44 8.36
C VAL A 61 4.45 5.59 9.36
N ASP A 62 5.41 6.49 9.19
CA ASP A 62 5.52 7.67 10.06
C ASP A 62 4.25 8.54 9.97
N LEU A 63 3.70 8.71 8.77
CA LEU A 63 2.43 9.42 8.59
C LEU A 63 1.27 8.71 9.30
N LEU A 64 1.22 7.38 9.21
CA LEU A 64 0.18 6.59 9.88
C LEU A 64 0.27 6.73 11.41
N ILE A 65 1.47 6.74 11.95
CA ILE A 65 1.69 6.93 13.39
C ILE A 65 1.15 8.30 13.80
N GLU A 66 1.46 9.34 13.04
CA GLU A 66 1.00 10.69 13.33
C GLU A 66 -0.53 10.79 13.27
N ILE A 67 -1.15 10.20 12.25
CA ILE A 67 -2.60 10.15 12.12
C ILE A 67 -3.23 9.41 13.31
N GLU A 68 -2.66 8.29 13.71
CA GLU A 68 -3.13 7.54 14.85
C GLU A 68 -3.06 8.34 16.15
N GLU A 69 -2.00 9.10 16.33
CA GLU A 69 -1.86 10.00 17.47
C GLU A 69 -2.97 11.07 17.48
N TRP A 70 -3.30 11.62 16.32
CA TRP A 70 -4.41 12.59 16.19
C TRP A 70 -5.75 11.97 16.54
N ILE A 71 -5.99 10.73 16.13
CA ILE A 71 -7.23 10.01 16.46
C ILE A 71 -7.32 9.77 17.97
N VAL A 72 -6.23 9.30 18.57
CA VAL A 72 -6.19 9.03 20.02
C VAL A 72 -6.39 10.30 20.82
N SER A 73 -5.83 11.43 20.38
CA SER A 73 -6.00 12.72 21.04
C SER A 73 -7.36 13.36 20.80
N GLY A 74 -8.16 12.82 19.87
CA GLY A 74 -9.47 13.37 19.53
C GLY A 74 -9.42 14.52 18.52
N GLU A 75 -8.26 14.82 17.92
CA GLU A 75 -8.14 15.90 16.95
C GLU A 75 -8.86 15.59 15.63
N ILE A 76 -8.94 14.30 15.27
CA ILE A 76 -9.71 13.84 14.10
C ILE A 76 -10.52 12.62 14.46
N GLU A 77 -11.61 12.37 13.69
CA GLU A 77 -12.40 11.17 13.85
C GLU A 77 -11.75 9.99 13.14
N ASN A 78 -11.90 8.81 13.74
CA ASN A 78 -11.50 7.56 13.11
C ASN A 78 -12.58 7.15 12.11
N LYS A 79 -12.32 7.38 10.83
CA LYS A 79 -13.23 7.00 9.73
C LYS A 79 -12.60 5.88 8.93
N GLU A 80 -13.39 4.89 8.59
CA GLU A 80 -12.97 3.79 7.74
C GLU A 80 -13.44 4.02 6.30
N PRO A 81 -12.63 3.64 5.30
CA PRO A 81 -11.28 3.10 5.43
C PRO A 81 -10.27 4.14 5.89
N TYR A 82 -9.23 3.70 6.56
CA TYR A 82 -8.14 4.55 7.01
C TYR A 82 -7.50 5.28 5.81
N PRO A 83 -7.12 6.55 5.98
CA PRO A 83 -6.48 7.28 4.89
C PRO A 83 -5.12 6.71 4.50
#